data_33c75d3afb7dab8ad6450bb40830059a
#
_entry.id   33c75d3afb7dab8ad6450bb40830059a
#
_cell.length_a   1.000
_cell.length_b   1.000
_cell.length_c   1.000
_cell.angle_alpha   90.00
_cell.angle_beta   90.00
_cell.angle_gamma   90.00
#
_symmetry.space_group_name_H-M   'P 1'
#
loop_
_entity.id
_entity.type
_entity.pdbx_description
1 polymer ?
#
loop_
_entity_poly.entity_id
_entity_poly.type
_entity_poly.pdbx_seq_one_letter_code
_entity_poly.pdbx_strand_id
1 'polypeptide(L)'
;SRYLKNVLITGDNDVSIIGNDYDNNVWGNQGSNNFIGGSSNDYFIGGEGIDRAVFSGDYDEYAILIGAEWNDYIMSVVDFYTERDGVDTLVQVEEMEFNGVLYTIEGILSSVDSGILPSEFRMFPNYPNPFNPETSIKFELPKDTHVSLVIMDLLGRNIRTLVDGKINGGYHQVNWDGMMAGGASAPSGVYLIQFSTKNYKKTYKALLIK
;
A
#
# COMPACT_ATOMS: atom_id res chain seq x y z
N SER A 1 16.43 -22.10 -12.85
CA SER A 1 17.75 -21.45 -13.07
C SER A 1 18.10 -20.56 -11.90
N ARG A 2 19.33 -20.64 -11.40
CA ARG A 2 19.82 -19.91 -10.21
C ARG A 2 19.88 -18.39 -10.40
N TYR A 3 19.69 -17.90 -11.62
CA TYR A 3 19.82 -16.47 -11.98
C TYR A 3 18.65 -15.98 -12.84
N LEU A 4 17.55 -16.74 -12.94
CA LEU A 4 16.39 -16.28 -13.69
C LEU A 4 15.68 -15.17 -12.88
N LYS A 5 15.64 -13.97 -13.44
CA LYS A 5 14.97 -12.83 -12.82
C LYS A 5 13.66 -12.42 -13.51
N ASN A 6 13.58 -12.65 -14.82
CA ASN A 6 12.43 -12.25 -15.62
C ASN A 6 11.85 -13.46 -16.34
N VAL A 7 10.56 -13.68 -16.22
CA VAL A 7 9.80 -14.75 -16.84
C VAL A 7 8.62 -14.15 -17.59
N LEU A 8 8.49 -14.48 -18.87
CA LEU A 8 7.30 -14.20 -19.65
C LEU A 8 6.64 -15.53 -20.03
N ILE A 9 5.42 -15.76 -19.55
CA ILE A 9 4.62 -16.92 -19.92
C ILE A 9 3.91 -16.61 -21.24
N THR A 10 3.97 -17.51 -22.19
CA THR A 10 3.33 -17.37 -23.50
C THR A 10 2.29 -18.46 -23.72
N GLY A 11 1.29 -18.17 -24.56
CA GLY A 11 0.16 -19.09 -24.81
C GLY A 11 -0.98 -18.83 -23.85
N ASP A 12 -1.90 -19.78 -23.73
CA ASP A 12 -3.17 -19.68 -23.02
C ASP A 12 -3.38 -20.78 -21.97
N ASN A 13 -2.36 -21.61 -21.73
CA ASN A 13 -2.45 -22.67 -20.73
C ASN A 13 -2.19 -22.14 -19.32
N ASP A 14 -2.81 -22.81 -18.34
CA ASP A 14 -2.51 -22.62 -16.92
C ASP A 14 -1.06 -23.06 -16.63
N VAL A 15 -0.32 -22.22 -15.94
CA VAL A 15 1.11 -22.46 -15.66
C VAL A 15 1.40 -22.20 -14.18
N SER A 16 2.17 -23.09 -13.56
CA SER A 16 2.74 -22.83 -12.23
C SER A 16 4.21 -22.43 -12.36
N ILE A 17 4.57 -21.32 -11.73
CA ILE A 17 5.93 -20.80 -11.65
C ILE A 17 6.41 -20.90 -10.21
N ILE A 18 7.62 -21.44 -10.06
CA ILE A 18 8.36 -21.40 -8.79
C ILE A 18 9.62 -20.56 -9.06
N GLY A 19 9.72 -19.45 -8.34
CA GLY A 19 10.85 -18.54 -8.38
C GLY A 19 12.08 -19.06 -7.64
N ASN A 20 12.81 -18.18 -7.02
CA ASN A 20 14.07 -18.48 -6.33
C ASN A 20 14.35 -17.43 -5.24
N ASP A 21 15.58 -17.37 -4.70
CA ASP A 21 15.98 -16.43 -3.64
C ASP A 21 16.36 -15.04 -4.16
N TYR A 22 15.94 -14.64 -5.37
CA TYR A 22 16.20 -13.33 -5.97
C TYR A 22 14.91 -12.68 -6.42
N ASP A 23 14.87 -11.34 -6.46
CA ASP A 23 13.73 -10.60 -7.00
C ASP A 23 13.39 -11.08 -8.41
N ASN A 24 12.20 -11.64 -8.57
CA ASN A 24 11.69 -12.14 -9.84
C ASN A 24 10.64 -11.18 -10.41
N ASN A 25 10.64 -11.00 -11.72
CA ASN A 25 9.54 -10.35 -12.43
C ASN A 25 8.88 -11.39 -13.32
N VAL A 26 7.61 -11.66 -13.11
CA VAL A 26 6.85 -12.68 -13.84
C VAL A 26 5.64 -12.04 -14.50
N TRP A 27 5.52 -12.23 -15.80
CA TRP A 27 4.35 -11.87 -16.59
C TRP A 27 3.60 -13.14 -16.97
N GLY A 28 2.37 -13.25 -16.48
CA GLY A 28 1.44 -14.33 -16.82
C GLY A 28 0.93 -14.23 -18.26
N ASN A 29 -0.06 -15.04 -18.59
CA ASN A 29 -0.66 -15.15 -19.91
C ASN A 29 -2.19 -15.02 -19.86
N GLN A 30 -2.94 -15.76 -20.69
CA GLN A 30 -4.40 -15.78 -20.68
C GLN A 30 -4.99 -16.94 -19.84
N GLY A 31 -4.16 -17.85 -19.35
CA GLY A 31 -4.56 -18.94 -18.47
C GLY A 31 -4.45 -18.57 -17.00
N SER A 32 -5.02 -19.40 -16.14
CA SER A 32 -4.91 -19.24 -14.68
C SER A 32 -3.55 -19.67 -14.18
N ASN A 33 -2.76 -18.73 -13.68
CA ASN A 33 -1.38 -18.99 -13.32
C ASN A 33 -1.19 -19.07 -11.80
N ASN A 34 -0.24 -19.86 -11.37
CA ASN A 34 0.11 -20.01 -9.96
C ASN A 34 1.55 -19.56 -9.73
N PHE A 35 1.75 -18.52 -8.92
CA PHE A 35 3.04 -17.89 -8.67
C PHE A 35 3.51 -18.18 -7.26
N ILE A 36 4.71 -18.78 -7.15
CA ILE A 36 5.43 -18.96 -5.90
C ILE A 36 6.75 -18.20 -6.06
N GLY A 37 6.90 -17.05 -5.40
CA GLY A 37 8.07 -16.17 -5.58
C GLY A 37 9.34 -16.79 -5.01
N GLY A 38 9.28 -17.25 -3.81
CA GLY A 38 10.41 -17.64 -2.99
C GLY A 38 10.74 -16.51 -2.01
N SER A 39 11.98 -16.41 -1.57
CA SER A 39 12.43 -15.29 -0.78
C SER A 39 12.77 -14.08 -1.66
N SER A 40 12.85 -12.88 -1.09
CA SER A 40 13.08 -11.61 -1.76
C SER A 40 11.79 -10.92 -2.26
N ASN A 41 11.92 -9.86 -3.04
CA ASN A 41 10.79 -9.02 -3.45
C ASN A 41 10.41 -9.34 -4.89
N ASP A 42 9.27 -9.96 -5.08
CA ASP A 42 8.84 -10.42 -6.38
C ASP A 42 7.77 -9.49 -6.99
N TYR A 43 7.69 -9.47 -8.30
CA TYR A 43 6.71 -8.71 -9.05
C TYR A 43 5.96 -9.64 -10.00
N PHE A 44 4.65 -9.81 -9.75
CA PHE A 44 3.79 -10.68 -10.54
C PHE A 44 2.71 -9.86 -11.25
N ILE A 45 2.57 -10.10 -12.55
CA ILE A 45 1.42 -9.65 -13.34
C ILE A 45 0.70 -10.92 -13.79
N GLY A 46 -0.53 -11.14 -13.34
CA GLY A 46 -1.31 -12.33 -13.66
C GLY A 46 -1.68 -12.38 -15.14
N GLY A 47 -2.40 -11.38 -15.62
CA GLY A 47 -2.89 -11.31 -16.98
C GLY A 47 -4.40 -11.53 -17.05
N GLU A 48 -4.88 -12.34 -18.02
CA GLU A 48 -6.25 -12.83 -18.03
C GLU A 48 -6.32 -14.17 -17.26
N GLY A 49 -7.50 -14.56 -16.82
CA GLY A 49 -7.72 -15.81 -16.08
C GLY A 49 -8.00 -15.57 -14.60
N ILE A 50 -7.76 -16.59 -13.78
CA ILE A 50 -7.77 -16.47 -12.31
C ILE A 50 -6.38 -16.82 -11.82
N ASP A 51 -5.63 -15.82 -11.45
CA ASP A 51 -4.24 -15.94 -11.08
C ASP A 51 -4.07 -15.98 -9.57
N ARG A 52 -3.09 -16.74 -9.11
CA ARG A 52 -2.84 -16.95 -7.68
C ARG A 52 -1.40 -16.71 -7.32
N ALA A 53 -1.17 -15.91 -6.27
CA ALA A 53 0.10 -15.82 -5.58
C ALA A 53 0.09 -16.69 -4.32
N VAL A 54 1.16 -17.45 -4.08
CA VAL A 54 1.27 -18.41 -2.96
C VAL A 54 2.38 -17.98 -2.01
N PHE A 55 2.03 -17.86 -0.75
CA PHE A 55 2.87 -17.44 0.36
C PHE A 55 3.01 -18.56 1.38
N SER A 56 4.17 -18.66 2.00
CA SER A 56 4.52 -19.79 2.86
C SER A 56 4.03 -19.67 4.31
N GLY A 57 3.72 -18.45 4.77
CA GLY A 57 3.24 -18.17 6.13
C GLY A 57 1.72 -18.05 6.26
N ASP A 58 1.25 -17.85 7.50
CA ASP A 58 -0.15 -17.63 7.79
C ASP A 58 -0.57 -16.18 7.42
N TYR A 59 -1.83 -15.98 7.07
CA TYR A 59 -2.36 -14.68 6.61
C TYR A 59 -2.07 -13.50 7.56
N ASP A 60 -2.12 -13.72 8.85
CA ASP A 60 -1.87 -12.71 9.89
C ASP A 60 -0.37 -12.36 10.08
N GLU A 61 0.52 -13.07 9.39
CA GLU A 61 1.94 -12.77 9.34
C GLU A 61 2.33 -11.81 8.20
N TYR A 62 1.35 -11.32 7.44
CA TYR A 62 1.56 -10.40 6.31
C TYR A 62 0.73 -9.13 6.45
N ALA A 63 1.26 -8.03 5.94
CA ALA A 63 0.48 -6.84 5.65
C ALA A 63 0.13 -6.79 4.16
N ILE A 64 -1.15 -6.65 3.85
CA ILE A 64 -1.63 -6.49 2.47
C ILE A 64 -2.00 -5.03 2.27
N LEU A 65 -1.28 -4.35 1.39
CA LEU A 65 -1.48 -2.95 1.03
C LEU A 65 -2.09 -2.90 -0.37
N ILE A 66 -3.31 -2.40 -0.47
CA ILE A 66 -4.03 -2.33 -1.74
C ILE A 66 -3.97 -0.90 -2.27
N GLY A 67 -3.40 -0.72 -3.46
CA GLY A 67 -3.43 0.49 -4.26
C GLY A 67 -4.41 0.32 -5.42
N ALA A 68 -5.05 1.39 -5.86
CA ALA A 68 -5.86 1.40 -7.07
C ALA A 68 -5.19 2.32 -8.10
N GLU A 69 -4.80 1.77 -9.24
CA GLU A 69 -4.42 2.54 -10.43
C GLU A 69 -5.27 2.06 -11.61
N TRP A 70 -6.07 2.98 -12.21
CA TRP A 70 -6.71 2.84 -13.53
C TRP A 70 -7.38 1.48 -13.82
N ASN A 71 -8.30 1.00 -12.99
CA ASN A 71 -9.03 -0.28 -13.11
C ASN A 71 -8.25 -1.56 -12.71
N ASP A 72 -6.98 -1.48 -12.35
CA ASP A 72 -6.22 -2.62 -11.85
C ASP A 72 -5.88 -2.43 -10.37
N TYR A 73 -6.06 -3.47 -9.57
CA TYR A 73 -5.58 -3.48 -8.19
C TYR A 73 -4.10 -3.82 -8.20
N ILE A 74 -3.29 -2.93 -7.61
CA ILE A 74 -1.90 -3.23 -7.28
C ILE A 74 -1.86 -3.53 -5.80
N MET A 75 -1.40 -4.71 -5.46
CA MET A 75 -1.24 -5.12 -4.07
C MET A 75 0.22 -5.28 -3.73
N SER A 76 0.62 -4.78 -2.57
CA SER A 76 1.90 -5.16 -1.97
C SER A 76 1.61 -6.07 -0.79
N VAL A 77 2.18 -7.26 -0.83
CA VAL A 77 2.13 -8.25 0.25
C VAL A 77 3.46 -8.21 0.98
N VAL A 78 3.46 -7.80 2.23
CA VAL A 78 4.66 -7.58 3.03
C VAL A 78 4.75 -8.65 4.10
N ASP A 79 5.71 -9.53 4.02
CA ASP A 79 6.02 -10.51 5.05
C ASP A 79 6.63 -9.82 6.29
N PHE A 80 6.13 -10.14 7.49
CA PHE A 80 6.70 -9.62 8.73
C PHE A 80 7.99 -10.34 9.15
N TYR A 81 8.27 -11.50 8.56
CA TYR A 81 9.49 -12.26 8.80
C TYR A 81 10.48 -12.06 7.66
N THR A 82 11.65 -11.54 7.97
CA THR A 82 12.73 -11.35 7.01
C THR A 82 13.22 -12.70 6.45
N GLU A 83 13.57 -12.73 5.17
CA GLU A 83 14.13 -13.89 4.46
C GLU A 83 13.14 -15.06 4.21
N ARG A 84 11.82 -14.84 4.35
CA ARG A 84 10.81 -15.84 3.98
C ARG A 84 10.25 -15.55 2.59
N ASP A 85 9.26 -14.65 2.48
CA ASP A 85 8.63 -14.31 1.21
C ASP A 85 8.91 -12.85 0.77
N GLY A 86 9.40 -11.97 1.68
CA GLY A 86 9.82 -10.61 1.32
C GLY A 86 8.67 -9.61 1.17
N VAL A 87 8.79 -8.73 0.17
CA VAL A 87 7.77 -7.73 -0.19
C VAL A 87 7.42 -7.91 -1.65
N ASP A 88 6.29 -8.53 -1.91
CA ASP A 88 5.85 -8.83 -3.26
C ASP A 88 4.84 -7.81 -3.77
N THR A 89 4.88 -7.59 -5.08
CA THR A 89 3.90 -6.74 -5.77
C THR A 89 3.09 -7.60 -6.74
N LEU A 90 1.77 -7.55 -6.58
CA LEU A 90 0.80 -8.29 -7.37
C LEU A 90 -0.04 -7.33 -8.20
N VAL A 91 -0.17 -7.60 -9.49
CA VAL A 91 -1.00 -6.86 -10.44
C VAL A 91 -1.85 -7.88 -11.21
N GLN A 92 -3.16 -7.65 -11.30
CA GLN A 92 -4.08 -8.59 -11.98
C GLN A 92 -3.90 -10.02 -11.44
N VAL A 93 -3.95 -10.17 -10.11
CA VAL A 93 -3.92 -11.45 -9.40
C VAL A 93 -5.16 -11.49 -8.52
N GLU A 94 -6.03 -12.49 -8.71
CA GLU A 94 -7.36 -12.58 -8.08
C GLU A 94 -7.36 -13.34 -6.77
N GLU A 95 -6.36 -14.19 -6.58
CA GLU A 95 -6.28 -15.08 -5.42
C GLU A 95 -4.90 -15.01 -4.73
N MET A 96 -4.93 -15.14 -3.43
CA MET A 96 -3.74 -15.35 -2.60
C MET A 96 -3.93 -16.59 -1.74
N GLU A 97 -2.89 -17.40 -1.63
CA GLU A 97 -2.87 -18.57 -0.76
C GLU A 97 -1.81 -18.38 0.34
N PHE A 98 -2.21 -18.45 1.60
CA PHE A 98 -1.34 -18.36 2.77
C PHE A 98 -1.38 -19.69 3.52
N ASN A 99 -0.26 -20.37 3.63
CA ASN A 99 -0.12 -21.67 4.31
C ASN A 99 -1.23 -22.67 3.91
N GLY A 100 -1.55 -22.74 2.60
CA GLY A 100 -2.58 -23.62 2.05
C GLY A 100 -4.03 -23.15 2.23
N VAL A 101 -4.26 -21.95 2.77
CA VAL A 101 -5.60 -21.34 2.89
C VAL A 101 -5.79 -20.28 1.81
N LEU A 102 -6.83 -20.44 1.02
CA LEU A 102 -7.13 -19.58 -0.13
C LEU A 102 -7.95 -18.35 0.29
N TYR A 103 -7.54 -17.18 -0.19
CA TYR A 103 -8.22 -15.90 -0.06
C TYR A 103 -8.43 -15.30 -1.45
N THR A 104 -9.66 -14.86 -1.74
CA THR A 104 -9.93 -14.08 -2.96
C THR A 104 -9.77 -12.59 -2.67
N ILE A 105 -9.36 -11.83 -3.68
CA ILE A 105 -9.27 -10.37 -3.56
C ILE A 105 -10.63 -9.75 -3.20
N GLU A 106 -11.72 -10.22 -3.81
CA GLU A 106 -13.07 -9.77 -3.46
C GLU A 106 -13.41 -10.07 -1.99
N GLY A 107 -12.99 -11.23 -1.48
CA GLY A 107 -13.16 -11.60 -0.07
C GLY A 107 -12.37 -10.68 0.85
N ILE A 108 -11.13 -10.34 0.49
CA ILE A 108 -10.29 -9.41 1.24
C ILE A 108 -10.87 -8.00 1.17
N LEU A 109 -11.23 -7.51 -0.02
CA LEU A 109 -11.85 -6.20 -0.20
C LEU A 109 -13.19 -6.09 0.56
N SER A 110 -14.03 -7.12 0.51
CA SER A 110 -15.29 -7.14 1.27
C SER A 110 -15.07 -7.27 2.78
N SER A 111 -14.00 -7.89 3.23
CA SER A 111 -13.63 -7.91 4.66
C SER A 111 -13.06 -6.57 5.12
N VAL A 112 -12.36 -5.85 4.25
CA VAL A 112 -11.94 -4.46 4.49
C VAL A 112 -13.16 -3.54 4.57
N ASP A 113 -14.17 -3.74 3.73
CA ASP A 113 -15.44 -2.99 3.77
C ASP A 113 -16.36 -3.44 4.93
N SER A 114 -16.21 -4.66 5.43
CA SER A 114 -16.98 -5.22 6.56
C SER A 114 -16.32 -5.04 7.93
N GLY A 115 -15.29 -4.16 8.05
CA GLY A 115 -14.90 -3.61 9.33
C GLY A 115 -13.75 -4.29 10.08
N ILE A 116 -12.74 -4.82 9.41
CA ILE A 116 -11.45 -5.00 10.08
C ILE A 116 -10.86 -3.60 10.27
N LEU A 117 -11.18 -2.99 11.39
CA LEU A 117 -10.62 -1.71 11.78
C LEU A 117 -9.15 -1.91 12.16
N PRO A 118 -8.28 -0.95 11.85
CA PRO A 118 -6.92 -0.95 12.36
C PRO A 118 -6.90 -1.17 13.88
N SER A 119 -5.91 -1.89 14.38
CA SER A 119 -5.80 -2.17 15.82
C SER A 119 -5.37 -0.94 16.64
N GLU A 120 -4.71 0.03 16.00
CA GLU A 120 -4.17 1.23 16.65
C GLU A 120 -4.26 2.46 15.74
N PHE A 121 -4.13 3.65 16.36
CA PHE A 121 -3.95 4.88 15.62
C PHE A 121 -2.55 4.89 15.00
N ARG A 122 -2.47 5.14 13.69
CA ARG A 122 -1.20 5.27 12.99
C ARG A 122 -1.26 6.37 11.95
N MET A 123 -0.17 7.08 11.76
CA MET A 123 0.07 7.96 10.62
C MET A 123 1.36 7.54 9.95
N PHE A 124 1.36 7.50 8.64
CA PHE A 124 2.54 7.17 7.83
C PHE A 124 3.24 8.43 7.34
N PRO A 125 4.56 8.36 7.03
CA PRO A 125 5.23 9.41 6.29
C PRO A 125 4.49 9.72 4.99
N ASN A 126 4.47 10.98 4.59
CA ASN A 126 3.90 11.37 3.31
C ASN A 126 4.74 10.82 2.14
N TYR A 127 4.08 10.46 1.05
CA TYR A 127 4.73 9.99 -0.17
C TYR A 127 4.07 10.60 -1.41
N PRO A 128 4.88 11.07 -2.39
CA PRO A 128 6.34 11.19 -2.34
C PRO A 128 6.85 12.18 -1.29
N ASN A 129 8.11 12.04 -0.85
CA ASN A 129 8.82 13.01 -0.03
C ASN A 129 10.33 12.91 -0.31
N PRO A 130 10.97 13.88 -0.97
CA PRO A 130 10.44 15.19 -1.40
C PRO A 130 9.30 15.08 -2.44
N PHE A 131 8.46 16.13 -2.56
CA PHE A 131 7.29 16.13 -3.45
C PHE A 131 7.19 17.43 -4.29
N ASN A 132 6.49 17.34 -5.45
CA ASN A 132 6.27 18.47 -6.36
C ASN A 132 4.97 18.24 -7.19
N PRO A 133 3.94 19.06 -7.07
CA PRO A 133 3.62 19.85 -5.86
C PRO A 133 2.76 19.04 -4.87
N GLU A 134 2.39 17.79 -5.19
CA GLU A 134 1.42 16.98 -4.47
C GLU A 134 2.07 15.82 -3.70
N THR A 135 1.50 15.52 -2.53
CA THR A 135 1.90 14.38 -1.71
C THR A 135 0.68 13.79 -1.01
N SER A 136 0.69 12.47 -0.82
CA SER A 136 -0.33 11.73 -0.08
C SER A 136 0.07 11.50 1.36
N ILE A 137 -0.87 11.63 2.27
CA ILE A 137 -0.74 11.33 3.69
C ILE A 137 -1.72 10.21 4.03
N LYS A 138 -1.23 9.09 4.52
CA LYS A 138 -2.03 7.95 4.94
C LYS A 138 -2.10 7.86 6.45
N PHE A 139 -3.25 7.46 6.98
CA PHE A 139 -3.43 7.22 8.41
C PHE A 139 -4.52 6.17 8.67
N GLU A 140 -4.45 5.57 9.84
CA GLU A 140 -5.30 4.49 10.29
C GLU A 140 -6.02 4.87 11.58
N LEU A 141 -7.30 4.50 11.66
CA LEU A 141 -8.17 4.77 12.80
C LEU A 141 -8.81 3.48 13.30
N PRO A 142 -8.55 3.02 14.53
CA PRO A 142 -9.17 1.81 15.09
C PRO A 142 -10.67 1.98 15.41
N LYS A 143 -11.17 3.20 15.36
CA LYS A 143 -12.57 3.56 15.62
C LYS A 143 -12.88 4.97 15.16
N ASP A 144 -14.17 5.25 15.03
CA ASP A 144 -14.65 6.61 14.79
C ASP A 144 -14.07 7.60 15.79
N THR A 145 -13.46 8.66 15.28
CA THR A 145 -12.82 9.67 16.12
C THR A 145 -12.78 11.04 15.46
N HIS A 146 -12.59 12.07 16.24
CA HIS A 146 -12.27 13.40 15.71
C HIS A 146 -10.79 13.44 15.34
N VAL A 147 -10.50 13.77 14.09
CA VAL A 147 -9.16 13.89 13.51
C VAL A 147 -8.89 15.35 13.17
N SER A 148 -7.69 15.79 13.50
CA SER A 148 -7.11 17.03 12.98
C SER A 148 -5.82 16.70 12.25
N LEU A 149 -5.78 17.02 10.95
CA LEU A 149 -4.60 16.87 10.08
C LEU A 149 -4.23 18.23 9.53
N VAL A 150 -3.09 18.75 9.95
CA VAL A 150 -2.67 20.13 9.71
C VAL A 150 -1.27 20.17 9.11
N ILE A 151 -1.09 21.04 8.12
CA ILE A 151 0.22 21.42 7.59
C ILE A 151 0.69 22.69 8.31
N MET A 152 1.92 22.64 8.83
CA MET A 152 2.53 23.76 9.54
C MET A 152 3.89 24.10 8.96
N ASP A 153 4.32 25.34 9.15
CA ASP A 153 5.72 25.71 8.95
C ASP A 153 6.60 25.29 10.16
N LEU A 154 7.90 25.54 10.05
CA LEU A 154 8.86 25.21 11.13
C LEU A 154 8.67 26.04 12.41
N LEU A 155 7.91 27.13 12.34
CA LEU A 155 7.55 27.94 13.50
C LEU A 155 6.24 27.46 14.16
N GLY A 156 5.62 26.39 13.63
CA GLY A 156 4.35 25.84 14.12
C GLY A 156 3.12 26.63 13.69
N ARG A 157 3.24 27.55 12.72
CA ARG A 157 2.10 28.30 12.20
C ARG A 157 1.32 27.41 11.24
N ASN A 158 -0.01 27.40 11.38
CA ASN A 158 -0.89 26.64 10.49
C ASN A 158 -0.83 27.22 9.07
N ILE A 159 -0.44 26.41 8.12
CA ILE A 159 -0.39 26.73 6.68
C ILE A 159 -1.68 26.26 5.99
N ARG A 160 -2.15 25.06 6.33
CA ARG A 160 -3.41 24.51 5.84
C ARG A 160 -3.93 23.42 6.76
N THR A 161 -5.22 23.41 7.01
CA THR A 161 -5.92 22.29 7.62
C THR A 161 -6.48 21.42 6.52
N LEU A 162 -6.05 20.15 6.48
CA LEU A 162 -6.51 19.17 5.51
C LEU A 162 -7.74 18.43 6.01
N VAL A 163 -7.77 18.09 7.30
CA VAL A 163 -8.89 17.45 7.97
C VAL A 163 -9.10 18.09 9.34
N ASP A 164 -10.36 18.36 9.66
CA ASP A 164 -10.78 18.76 11.01
C ASP A 164 -12.24 18.33 11.21
N GLY A 165 -12.44 17.13 11.76
CA GLY A 165 -13.77 16.57 11.91
C GLY A 165 -13.81 15.14 12.37
N LYS A 166 -15.04 14.61 12.55
CA LYS A 166 -15.27 13.22 12.87
C LYS A 166 -15.07 12.38 11.61
N ILE A 167 -14.17 11.40 11.71
CA ILE A 167 -13.84 10.42 10.65
C ILE A 167 -14.17 9.03 11.21
N ASN A 168 -14.73 8.18 10.38
CA ASN A 168 -15.02 6.79 10.74
C ASN A 168 -13.71 6.00 10.95
N GLY A 169 -13.78 4.91 11.71
CA GLY A 169 -12.70 3.94 11.79
C GLY A 169 -12.35 3.39 10.40
N GLY A 170 -11.08 3.05 10.16
CA GLY A 170 -10.62 2.52 8.88
C GLY A 170 -9.30 3.11 8.41
N TYR A 171 -8.99 2.85 7.15
CA TYR A 171 -7.81 3.31 6.43
C TYR A 171 -8.15 4.56 5.63
N HIS A 172 -7.34 5.61 5.75
CA HIS A 172 -7.62 6.90 5.14
C HIS A 172 -6.41 7.44 4.40
N GLN A 173 -6.70 8.15 3.31
CA GLN A 173 -5.69 8.89 2.54
C GLN A 173 -6.20 10.31 2.27
N VAL A 174 -5.33 11.29 2.45
CA VAL A 174 -5.59 12.70 2.16
C VAL A 174 -4.41 13.26 1.40
N ASN A 175 -4.70 14.01 0.34
CA ASN A 175 -3.65 14.63 -0.46
C ASN A 175 -3.47 16.10 -0.08
N TRP A 176 -2.20 16.55 -0.09
CA TRP A 176 -1.85 17.95 -0.05
C TRP A 176 -1.23 18.38 -1.38
N ASP A 177 -1.87 19.34 -2.01
CA ASP A 177 -1.52 19.92 -3.32
C ASP A 177 -0.44 21.02 -3.26
N GLY A 178 0.22 21.20 -2.13
CA GLY A 178 1.20 22.27 -1.91
C GLY A 178 0.59 23.66 -1.82
N MET A 179 -0.74 23.78 -1.59
CA MET A 179 -1.43 25.07 -1.45
C MET A 179 -1.65 25.45 0.02
N MET A 180 -1.58 26.73 0.31
CA MET A 180 -1.94 27.32 1.60
C MET A 180 -3.46 27.52 1.72
N ALA A 181 -3.96 27.76 2.93
CA ALA A 181 -5.39 27.96 3.19
C ALA A 181 -6.04 29.09 2.36
N GLY A 182 -5.26 30.10 1.98
CA GLY A 182 -5.71 31.20 1.14
C GLY A 182 -5.67 30.94 -0.38
N GLY A 183 -5.37 29.70 -0.81
CA GLY A 183 -5.27 29.34 -2.24
C GLY A 183 -3.97 29.78 -2.92
N ALA A 184 -3.04 30.37 -2.19
CA ALA A 184 -1.70 30.64 -2.71
C ALA A 184 -0.81 29.40 -2.59
N SER A 185 0.09 29.24 -3.54
CA SER A 185 1.05 28.13 -3.53
C SER A 185 2.07 28.31 -2.41
N ALA A 186 2.28 27.27 -1.60
CA ALA A 186 3.29 27.27 -0.56
C ALA A 186 4.71 27.35 -1.16
N PRO A 187 5.65 28.12 -0.62
CA PRO A 187 7.05 28.16 -1.07
C PRO A 187 7.74 26.79 -0.96
N SER A 188 8.77 26.56 -1.78
CA SER A 188 9.66 25.41 -1.56
C SER A 188 10.25 25.47 -0.16
N GLY A 189 10.29 24.34 0.55
CA GLY A 189 10.76 24.31 1.92
C GLY A 189 10.29 23.11 2.71
N VAL A 190 10.69 23.08 3.97
CA VAL A 190 10.30 22.05 4.92
C VAL A 190 9.02 22.44 5.64
N TYR A 191 8.07 21.52 5.65
CA TYR A 191 6.80 21.63 6.37
C TYR A 191 6.66 20.52 7.39
N LEU A 192 5.80 20.71 8.36
CA LEU A 192 5.43 19.71 9.35
C LEU A 192 3.99 19.28 9.08
N ILE A 193 3.78 18.00 8.88
CA ILE A 193 2.46 17.39 8.79
C ILE A 193 2.13 16.83 10.15
N GLN A 194 1.16 17.41 10.82
CA GLN A 194 0.73 16.98 12.15
C GLN A 194 -0.65 16.35 12.09
N PHE A 195 -0.70 15.11 12.51
CA PHE A 195 -1.93 14.36 12.74
C PHE A 195 -2.20 14.29 14.25
N SER A 196 -3.42 14.55 14.66
CA SER A 196 -3.83 14.43 16.05
C SER A 196 -5.27 13.94 16.20
N THR A 197 -5.47 13.12 17.20
CA THR A 197 -6.76 12.73 17.76
C THR A 197 -6.79 13.07 19.26
N LYS A 198 -7.86 12.71 19.97
CA LYS A 198 -7.90 12.89 21.44
C LYS A 198 -6.74 12.20 22.17
N ASN A 199 -6.30 11.03 21.68
CA ASN A 199 -5.37 10.16 22.40
C ASN A 199 -4.09 9.84 21.62
N TYR A 200 -3.93 10.38 20.41
CA TYR A 200 -2.76 10.10 19.57
C TYR A 200 -2.32 11.38 18.84
N LYS A 201 -1.01 11.58 18.78
CA LYS A 201 -0.41 12.68 18.04
C LYS A 201 0.87 12.22 17.36
N LYS A 202 1.02 12.52 16.07
CA LYS A 202 2.21 12.21 15.27
C LYS A 202 2.53 13.39 14.36
N THR A 203 3.82 13.62 14.10
CA THR A 203 4.28 14.67 13.19
C THR A 203 5.39 14.13 12.31
N TYR A 204 5.31 14.39 11.01
CA TYR A 204 6.35 14.10 10.04
C TYR A 204 6.81 15.37 9.33
N LYS A 205 8.05 15.34 8.82
CA LYS A 205 8.61 16.40 7.97
C LYS A 205 8.30 16.08 6.50
N ALA A 206 7.84 17.07 5.76
CA ALA A 206 7.63 17.02 4.33
C ALA A 206 8.48 18.08 3.63
N LEU A 207 9.14 17.72 2.54
CA LEU A 207 9.97 18.63 1.75
C LEU A 207 9.29 18.90 0.40
N LEU A 208 8.76 20.13 0.26
CA LEU A 208 8.22 20.63 -1.01
C LEU A 208 9.35 21.20 -1.86
N ILE A 209 9.45 20.74 -3.08
CA ILE A 209 10.38 21.21 -4.11
C ILE A 209 9.55 21.72 -5.30
N LYS A 210 9.92 22.86 -5.85
CA LYS A 210 9.31 23.43 -7.06
C LYS A 210 10.38 23.61 -8.12
#